data_0b0a3d40d843605e7118c136c27a3dec
#
_entry.id   0b0a3d40d843605e7118c136c27a3dec
#
_cell.length_a   1.000
_cell.length_b   1.000
_cell.length_c   1.000
_cell.angle_alpha   90.00
_cell.angle_beta   90.00
_cell.angle_gamma   90.00
#
_symmetry.space_group_name_H-M   'P 1'
#
loop_
_entity.id
_entity.type
_entity.pdbx_description
1 polymer ?
#
loop_
_entity_poly.entity_id
_entity_poly.type
_entity_poly.pdbx_seq_one_letter_code
_entity_poly.pdbx_strand_id
1 'polypeptide(L)'
;MNKKKGVIMNDIKQNIKKNIIKSFISIIVIIIFVVIVIGVMNYYNIIPKPYYNANDFNIKTIYSKVDFNSNKLDDYTDMVLGARKDAENKPEYTNKYYDNAYPPDNEGVCTDVIWRAFKNAGYSLRDMVDYDIQNHPEEYPNIVYKDSNIDFRRVENLKIYFNRHAITLTIDTEEINKWQPGDIVIFEDKHIGIISDKRNNKGQPYVIHNNGQLNREEDFLNKMKVTAHYRFDASKINPNYLIKWQN
;
A
#
# COMPACT_ATOMS: atom_id res chain seq x y z
N MET A 1 68.41 39.09 1.67
CA MET A 1 67.04 39.42 1.21
C MET A 1 66.35 38.25 0.45
N ASN A 2 67.06 37.50 -0.38
CA ASN A 2 66.48 36.43 -1.17
C ASN A 2 65.99 35.15 -0.40
N LYS A 3 66.61 34.76 0.71
CA LYS A 3 66.19 33.60 1.51
C LYS A 3 64.81 33.79 2.17
N LYS A 4 64.50 35.00 2.70
CA LYS A 4 63.17 35.28 3.30
C LYS A 4 62.01 35.24 2.26
N LYS A 5 62.25 35.69 1.03
CA LYS A 5 61.22 35.62 -0.05
C LYS A 5 60.91 34.17 -0.43
N GLY A 6 61.92 33.27 -0.42
CA GLY A 6 61.71 31.86 -0.75
C GLY A 6 60.87 31.11 0.29
N VAL A 7 61.05 31.40 1.59
CA VAL A 7 60.24 30.79 2.66
C VAL A 7 58.77 31.24 2.59
N ILE A 8 58.53 32.54 2.44
CA ILE A 8 57.16 33.10 2.32
C ILE A 8 56.43 32.51 1.10
N MET A 9 57.12 32.35 -0.03
CA MET A 9 56.50 31.76 -1.24
C MET A 9 56.14 30.29 -1.05
N ASN A 10 56.93 29.54 -0.29
CA ASN A 10 56.68 28.14 0.01
C ASN A 10 55.48 27.98 0.97
N ASP A 11 55.36 28.82 1.99
CA ASP A 11 54.23 28.85 2.92
C ASP A 11 52.92 29.21 2.22
N ILE A 12 52.94 30.16 1.28
CA ILE A 12 51.79 30.54 0.46
C ILE A 12 51.34 29.32 -0.40
N LYS A 13 52.29 28.66 -1.08
CA LYS A 13 51.98 27.47 -1.89
C LYS A 13 51.40 26.33 -1.05
N GLN A 14 51.95 26.09 0.13
CA GLN A 14 51.41 25.06 1.04
C GLN A 14 49.99 25.39 1.51
N ASN A 15 49.70 26.64 1.88
CA ASN A 15 48.39 27.09 2.28
C ASN A 15 47.37 26.99 1.13
N ILE A 16 47.74 27.37 -0.08
CA ILE A 16 46.88 27.20 -1.26
C ILE A 16 46.57 25.72 -1.47
N LYS A 17 47.57 24.83 -1.46
CA LYS A 17 47.39 23.40 -1.62
C LYS A 17 46.48 22.82 -0.52
N LYS A 18 46.66 23.24 0.74
CA LYS A 18 45.82 22.82 1.87
C LYS A 18 44.36 23.27 1.71
N ASN A 19 44.12 24.48 1.23
CA ASN A 19 42.79 25.01 0.98
C ASN A 19 42.10 24.30 -0.20
N ILE A 20 42.83 24.00 -1.29
CA ILE A 20 42.31 23.22 -2.41
C ILE A 20 41.89 21.81 -1.94
N ILE A 21 42.73 21.14 -1.13
CA ILE A 21 42.40 19.81 -0.60
C ILE A 21 41.17 19.89 0.31
N LYS A 22 41.05 20.88 1.18
CA LYS A 22 39.87 21.08 2.04
C LYS A 22 38.59 21.30 1.19
N SER A 23 38.67 22.16 0.19
CA SER A 23 37.54 22.40 -0.72
C SER A 23 37.13 21.13 -1.46
N PHE A 24 38.11 20.34 -1.93
CA PHE A 24 37.84 19.07 -2.60
C PHE A 24 37.17 18.05 -1.68
N ILE A 25 37.64 17.93 -0.44
CA ILE A 25 37.01 17.07 0.57
C ILE A 25 35.58 17.52 0.87
N SER A 26 35.36 18.84 1.01
CA SER A 26 34.02 19.40 1.25
C SER A 26 33.05 19.07 0.11
N ILE A 27 33.50 19.16 -1.15
CA ILE A 27 32.68 18.81 -2.32
C ILE A 27 32.31 17.30 -2.30
N ILE A 28 33.27 16.43 -1.99
CA ILE A 28 33.01 14.99 -1.88
C ILE A 28 31.97 14.70 -0.79
N VAL A 29 32.11 15.33 0.38
CA VAL A 29 31.14 15.15 1.48
C VAL A 29 29.75 15.60 1.08
N ILE A 30 29.61 16.72 0.37
CA ILE A 30 28.31 17.20 -0.14
C ILE A 30 27.73 16.21 -1.14
N ILE A 31 28.54 15.69 -2.08
CA ILE A 31 28.07 14.71 -3.06
C ILE A 31 27.57 13.44 -2.35
N ILE A 32 28.31 12.91 -1.39
CA ILE A 32 27.91 11.75 -0.60
C ILE A 32 26.58 12.00 0.11
N PHE A 33 26.44 13.17 0.75
CA PHE A 33 25.22 13.56 1.43
C PHE A 33 24.01 13.60 0.47
N VAL A 34 24.18 14.23 -0.71
CA VAL A 34 23.13 14.30 -1.73
C VAL A 34 22.72 12.89 -2.21
N VAL A 35 23.68 12.01 -2.44
CA VAL A 35 23.40 10.61 -2.86
C VAL A 35 22.61 9.86 -1.77
N ILE A 36 22.98 10.05 -0.50
CA ILE A 36 22.25 9.44 0.62
C ILE A 36 20.81 9.97 0.68
N VAL A 37 20.64 11.30 0.57
CA VAL A 37 19.29 11.92 0.58
C VAL A 37 18.43 11.38 -0.55
N ILE A 38 18.96 11.32 -1.78
CA ILE A 38 18.24 10.75 -2.94
C ILE A 38 17.90 9.27 -2.68
N GLY A 39 18.83 8.50 -2.13
CA GLY A 39 18.60 7.10 -1.77
C GLY A 39 17.45 6.93 -0.78
N VAL A 40 17.43 7.75 0.28
CA VAL A 40 16.35 7.77 1.29
C VAL A 40 15.02 8.16 0.64
N MET A 41 15.00 9.24 -0.14
CA MET A 41 13.77 9.68 -0.82
C MET A 41 13.22 8.61 -1.79
N ASN A 42 14.11 7.89 -2.47
CA ASN A 42 13.72 6.80 -3.36
C ASN A 42 13.18 5.58 -2.58
N TYR A 43 13.81 5.24 -1.44
CA TYR A 43 13.36 4.15 -0.57
C TYR A 43 11.96 4.39 -0.02
N TYR A 44 11.66 5.61 0.40
CA TYR A 44 10.33 6.01 0.89
C TYR A 44 9.35 6.39 -0.22
N ASN A 45 9.65 6.13 -1.48
CA ASN A 45 8.82 6.48 -2.65
C ASN A 45 8.39 7.97 -2.68
N ILE A 46 9.21 8.88 -2.13
CA ILE A 46 8.97 10.34 -2.16
C ILE A 46 9.17 10.88 -3.58
N ILE A 47 10.14 10.31 -4.32
CA ILE A 47 10.38 10.64 -5.72
C ILE A 47 9.39 9.86 -6.58
N PRO A 48 8.55 10.52 -7.39
CA PRO A 48 7.66 9.82 -8.31
C PRO A 48 8.44 8.89 -9.24
N LYS A 49 8.02 7.62 -9.29
CA LYS A 49 8.60 6.62 -10.20
C LYS A 49 7.70 6.46 -11.42
N PRO A 50 8.25 6.21 -12.61
CA PRO A 50 7.46 5.79 -13.74
C PRO A 50 6.74 4.48 -13.39
N TYR A 51 5.49 4.36 -13.77
CA TYR A 51 4.73 3.13 -13.63
C TYR A 51 4.37 2.57 -15.00
N TYR A 52 4.14 1.28 -15.01
CA TYR A 52 3.79 0.47 -16.17
C TYR A 52 2.40 -0.14 -15.94
N ASN A 53 1.83 -0.73 -16.96
CA ASN A 53 0.56 -1.46 -16.87
C ASN A 53 0.77 -2.96 -17.20
N ALA A 54 -0.27 -3.77 -17.07
CA ALA A 54 -0.20 -5.21 -17.31
C ALA A 54 0.25 -5.56 -18.74
N ASN A 55 -0.16 -4.75 -19.74
CA ASN A 55 0.16 -5.00 -21.15
C ASN A 55 1.65 -4.84 -21.45
N ASP A 56 2.37 -3.97 -20.72
CA ASP A 56 3.81 -3.78 -20.89
C ASP A 56 4.62 -5.06 -20.57
N PHE A 57 3.99 -5.99 -19.84
CA PHE A 57 4.56 -7.29 -19.46
C PHE A 57 3.83 -8.49 -20.08
N ASN A 58 2.99 -8.27 -21.10
CA ASN A 58 2.14 -9.28 -21.71
C ASN A 58 1.23 -10.02 -20.70
N ILE A 59 0.81 -9.34 -19.63
CA ILE A 59 -0.09 -9.88 -18.62
C ILE A 59 -1.51 -9.55 -19.03
N LYS A 60 -2.35 -10.59 -19.15
CA LYS A 60 -3.78 -10.41 -19.37
C LYS A 60 -4.44 -9.99 -18.07
N THR A 61 -5.07 -8.82 -18.04
CA THR A 61 -5.87 -8.37 -16.89
C THR A 61 -7.11 -9.24 -16.72
N ILE A 62 -7.41 -9.60 -15.48
CA ILE A 62 -8.60 -10.34 -15.09
C ILE A 62 -9.63 -9.33 -14.58
N TYR A 63 -10.82 -9.36 -15.16
CA TYR A 63 -11.96 -8.55 -14.75
C TYR A 63 -12.97 -9.41 -13.99
N SER A 64 -13.71 -8.82 -13.05
CA SER A 64 -14.84 -9.48 -12.41
C SER A 64 -15.95 -9.76 -13.43
N LYS A 65 -16.72 -10.83 -13.19
CA LYS A 65 -17.95 -11.09 -13.93
C LYS A 65 -19.16 -10.39 -13.30
N VAL A 66 -18.96 -9.73 -12.18
CA VAL A 66 -19.99 -9.08 -11.39
C VAL A 66 -19.77 -7.58 -11.42
N ASP A 67 -20.84 -6.84 -11.54
CA ASP A 67 -20.99 -5.41 -11.36
C ASP A 67 -22.11 -5.25 -10.32
N PHE A 68 -21.75 -5.34 -9.04
CA PHE A 68 -22.70 -5.47 -7.94
C PHE A 68 -23.51 -4.20 -7.70
N ASN A 69 -22.90 -3.04 -7.91
CA ASN A 69 -23.55 -1.73 -7.77
C ASN A 69 -24.27 -1.26 -9.05
N SER A 70 -24.12 -2.00 -10.17
CA SER A 70 -24.73 -1.72 -11.48
C SER A 70 -24.32 -0.37 -12.09
N ASN A 71 -23.04 0.02 -11.90
CA ASN A 71 -22.49 1.27 -12.42
C ASN A 71 -21.77 1.12 -13.79
N LYS A 72 -21.76 -0.10 -14.37
CA LYS A 72 -21.12 -0.52 -15.62
C LYS A 72 -19.60 -0.73 -15.52
N LEU A 73 -19.06 -0.75 -14.33
CA LEU A 73 -17.68 -1.19 -14.05
C LEU A 73 -17.74 -2.53 -13.33
N ASP A 74 -16.77 -3.38 -13.57
CA ASP A 74 -16.63 -4.61 -12.83
C ASP A 74 -16.11 -4.37 -11.40
N ASP A 75 -16.45 -5.28 -10.47
CA ASP A 75 -16.14 -5.11 -9.05
C ASP A 75 -14.64 -4.88 -8.78
N TYR A 76 -13.72 -5.55 -9.53
CA TYR A 76 -12.28 -5.39 -9.30
C TYR A 76 -11.81 -3.97 -9.68
N THR A 77 -12.33 -3.46 -10.80
CA THR A 77 -12.09 -2.07 -11.22
C THR A 77 -12.63 -1.10 -10.17
N ASP A 78 -13.85 -1.32 -9.69
CA ASP A 78 -14.46 -0.49 -8.65
C ASP A 78 -13.66 -0.51 -7.33
N MET A 79 -13.16 -1.68 -6.91
CA MET A 79 -12.31 -1.79 -5.72
C MET A 79 -11.03 -0.98 -5.85
N VAL A 80 -10.35 -1.03 -7.01
CA VAL A 80 -9.16 -0.21 -7.27
C VAL A 80 -9.48 1.27 -7.22
N LEU A 81 -10.58 1.70 -7.85
CA LEU A 81 -11.00 3.10 -7.87
C LEU A 81 -11.37 3.61 -6.48
N GLY A 82 -12.06 2.82 -5.66
CA GLY A 82 -12.41 3.15 -4.29
C GLY A 82 -11.18 3.28 -3.39
N ALA A 83 -10.23 2.34 -3.50
CA ALA A 83 -8.96 2.40 -2.78
C ALA A 83 -8.11 3.61 -3.23
N ARG A 84 -8.08 3.89 -4.54
CA ARG A 84 -7.35 5.04 -5.10
C ARG A 84 -7.94 6.37 -4.63
N LYS A 85 -9.26 6.49 -4.56
CA LYS A 85 -9.92 7.66 -4.00
C LYS A 85 -9.51 7.91 -2.54
N ASP A 86 -9.43 6.85 -1.72
CA ASP A 86 -8.90 6.95 -0.36
C ASP A 86 -7.43 7.41 -0.36
N ALA A 87 -6.60 6.85 -1.23
CA ALA A 87 -5.20 7.22 -1.37
C ALA A 87 -5.00 8.70 -1.74
N GLU A 88 -5.86 9.24 -2.61
CA GLU A 88 -5.85 10.63 -3.06
C GLU A 88 -6.31 11.59 -1.95
N ASN A 89 -7.28 11.19 -1.12
CA ASN A 89 -7.71 11.95 0.05
C ASN A 89 -6.63 12.06 1.14
N LYS A 90 -5.65 11.15 1.16
CA LYS A 90 -4.55 11.11 2.12
C LYS A 90 -5.03 11.22 3.58
N PRO A 91 -5.94 10.33 4.03
CA PRO A 91 -6.46 10.40 5.39
C PRO A 91 -5.34 10.36 6.42
N GLU A 92 -5.49 11.11 7.49
CA GLU A 92 -4.59 11.03 8.63
C GLU A 92 -4.60 9.60 9.20
N TYR A 93 -3.42 9.02 9.43
CA TYR A 93 -3.32 7.69 10.02
C TYR A 93 -3.68 7.74 11.50
N THR A 94 -4.91 7.32 11.81
CA THR A 94 -5.43 7.34 13.18
C THR A 94 -6.31 6.13 13.46
N ASN A 95 -6.03 5.45 14.58
CA ASN A 95 -6.76 4.27 15.02
C ASN A 95 -7.77 4.64 16.12
N LYS A 96 -8.73 5.49 15.78
CA LYS A 96 -9.83 5.86 16.68
C LYS A 96 -10.96 4.83 16.61
N TYR A 97 -11.73 4.72 17.69
CA TYR A 97 -13.01 4.03 17.71
C TYR A 97 -14.12 4.99 17.23
N TYR A 98 -15.05 4.46 16.43
CA TYR A 98 -16.18 5.24 15.88
C TYR A 98 -17.47 4.50 16.22
N ASP A 99 -18.18 4.97 17.25
CA ASP A 99 -19.41 4.35 17.73
C ASP A 99 -20.55 4.56 16.70
N ASN A 100 -21.15 3.45 16.25
CA ASN A 100 -22.22 3.42 15.24
C ASN A 100 -21.94 4.24 13.96
N ALA A 101 -20.63 4.41 13.63
CA ALA A 101 -20.18 5.21 12.50
C ALA A 101 -19.01 4.55 11.76
N TYR A 102 -18.71 5.08 10.60
CA TYR A 102 -17.47 4.83 9.87
C TYR A 102 -16.48 5.97 10.12
N PRO A 103 -15.15 5.73 10.02
CA PRO A 103 -14.18 6.80 9.96
C PRO A 103 -14.51 7.81 8.88
N PRO A 104 -14.42 9.13 9.15
CA PRO A 104 -14.61 10.16 8.13
C PRO A 104 -13.52 10.05 7.05
N ASP A 105 -13.74 10.66 5.88
CA ASP A 105 -12.86 10.50 4.71
C ASP A 105 -11.42 10.99 4.95
N ASN A 106 -11.22 11.89 5.92
CA ASN A 106 -9.91 12.44 6.28
C ASN A 106 -9.19 11.68 7.41
N GLU A 107 -9.74 10.58 7.92
CA GLU A 107 -9.14 9.73 8.95
C GLU A 107 -9.20 8.26 8.54
N GLY A 108 -8.21 7.45 8.96
CA GLY A 108 -8.25 6.01 8.70
C GLY A 108 -6.92 5.30 8.87
N VAL A 109 -6.99 3.98 8.84
CA VAL A 109 -5.85 3.05 8.88
C VAL A 109 -5.87 2.13 7.65
N CYS A 110 -4.97 1.14 7.58
CA CYS A 110 -4.86 0.25 6.42
C CYS A 110 -6.17 -0.50 6.08
N THR A 111 -6.92 -0.93 7.08
CA THR A 111 -8.21 -1.63 6.90
C THR A 111 -9.31 -0.71 6.39
N ASP A 112 -9.18 0.60 6.59
CA ASP A 112 -10.16 1.56 6.09
C ASP A 112 -10.07 1.72 4.56
N VAL A 113 -8.90 1.51 3.96
CA VAL A 113 -8.74 1.41 2.50
C VAL A 113 -9.60 0.26 1.95
N ILE A 114 -9.65 -0.88 2.67
CA ILE A 114 -10.36 -2.07 2.21
C ILE A 114 -11.87 -1.85 2.20
N TRP A 115 -12.47 -1.42 3.33
CA TRP A 115 -13.90 -1.21 3.32
C TRP A 115 -14.35 -0.10 2.38
N ARG A 116 -13.51 0.94 2.14
CA ARG A 116 -13.79 1.99 1.15
C ARG A 116 -13.72 1.46 -0.28
N ALA A 117 -12.80 0.54 -0.57
CA ALA A 117 -12.76 -0.18 -1.83
C ALA A 117 -14.05 -1.00 -2.05
N PHE A 118 -14.46 -1.78 -1.05
CA PHE A 118 -15.70 -2.55 -1.07
C PHE A 118 -16.94 -1.67 -1.19
N LYS A 119 -17.01 -0.56 -0.45
CA LYS A 119 -18.07 0.45 -0.57
C LYS A 119 -18.21 0.95 -2.00
N ASN A 120 -17.11 1.27 -2.67
CA ASN A 120 -17.13 1.75 -4.05
C ASN A 120 -17.70 0.70 -5.00
N ALA A 121 -17.42 -0.59 -4.77
CA ALA A 121 -18.03 -1.70 -5.51
C ALA A 121 -19.45 -2.06 -5.03
N GLY A 122 -20.01 -1.33 -4.05
CA GLY A 122 -21.39 -1.49 -3.59
C GLY A 122 -21.58 -2.45 -2.42
N TYR A 123 -20.51 -2.95 -1.80
CA TYR A 123 -20.57 -3.89 -0.68
C TYR A 123 -20.41 -3.21 0.67
N SER A 124 -21.18 -3.66 1.68
CA SER A 124 -20.97 -3.32 3.09
C SER A 124 -20.05 -4.33 3.75
N LEU A 125 -18.72 -4.11 3.66
CA LEU A 125 -17.75 -5.05 4.25
C LEU A 125 -17.96 -5.21 5.76
N ARG A 126 -18.32 -4.13 6.48
CA ARG A 126 -18.63 -4.20 7.92
C ARG A 126 -19.74 -5.21 8.20
N ASP A 127 -20.86 -5.09 7.48
CA ASP A 127 -22.01 -5.92 7.73
C ASP A 127 -21.77 -7.37 7.26
N MET A 128 -20.97 -7.56 6.20
CA MET A 128 -20.56 -8.88 5.73
C MET A 128 -19.67 -9.59 6.75
N VAL A 129 -18.68 -8.90 7.32
CA VAL A 129 -17.81 -9.44 8.37
C VAL A 129 -18.61 -9.69 9.66
N ASP A 130 -19.49 -8.75 10.06
CA ASP A 130 -20.34 -8.89 11.24
C ASP A 130 -21.27 -10.09 11.12
N TYR A 131 -21.86 -10.30 9.93
CA TYR A 131 -22.71 -11.46 9.65
C TYR A 131 -21.93 -12.78 9.72
N ASP A 132 -20.71 -12.84 9.19
CA ASP A 132 -19.88 -14.04 9.26
C ASP A 132 -19.47 -14.37 10.68
N ILE A 133 -19.03 -13.38 11.47
CA ILE A 133 -18.69 -13.55 12.89
C ILE A 133 -19.90 -14.04 13.69
N GLN A 134 -21.10 -13.52 13.41
CA GLN A 134 -22.31 -13.92 14.09
C GLN A 134 -22.69 -15.39 13.82
N ASN A 135 -22.48 -15.86 12.58
CA ASN A 135 -22.86 -17.22 12.18
C ASN A 135 -21.76 -18.25 12.42
N HIS A 136 -20.50 -17.81 12.59
CA HIS A 136 -19.33 -18.67 12.76
C HIS A 136 -18.36 -18.11 13.81
N PRO A 137 -18.81 -17.83 15.06
CA PRO A 137 -17.98 -17.25 16.10
C PRO A 137 -16.75 -18.11 16.43
N GLU A 138 -16.83 -19.41 16.24
CA GLU A 138 -15.74 -20.37 16.46
C GLU A 138 -14.54 -20.16 15.54
N GLU A 139 -14.74 -19.53 14.38
CA GLU A 139 -13.66 -19.21 13.43
C GLU A 139 -12.87 -17.95 13.83
N TYR A 140 -13.39 -17.17 14.77
CA TYR A 140 -12.81 -15.90 15.21
C TYR A 140 -12.34 -15.97 16.70
N PRO A 141 -11.32 -16.78 17.02
CA PRO A 141 -10.95 -17.10 18.40
C PRO A 141 -10.47 -15.90 19.22
N ASN A 142 -10.05 -14.80 18.56
CA ASN A 142 -9.56 -13.61 19.25
C ASN A 142 -10.69 -12.61 19.60
N ILE A 143 -11.93 -12.89 19.19
CA ILE A 143 -13.09 -12.03 19.51
C ILE A 143 -13.74 -12.55 20.80
N VAL A 144 -13.53 -11.85 21.90
CA VAL A 144 -14.20 -12.14 23.17
C VAL A 144 -15.63 -11.57 23.18
N TYR A 145 -15.78 -10.36 22.67
CA TYR A 145 -17.06 -9.68 22.51
C TYR A 145 -17.12 -9.10 21.08
N LYS A 146 -18.16 -9.51 20.35
CA LYS A 146 -18.41 -9.02 18.99
C LYS A 146 -18.73 -7.53 19.03
N ASP A 147 -18.03 -6.75 18.20
CA ASP A 147 -18.25 -5.31 18.02
C ASP A 147 -18.15 -4.93 16.55
N SER A 148 -19.29 -4.74 15.91
CA SER A 148 -19.39 -4.41 14.48
C SER A 148 -18.70 -3.08 14.12
N ASN A 149 -18.39 -2.21 15.09
CA ASN A 149 -17.72 -0.93 14.83
C ASN A 149 -16.20 -1.08 14.63
N ILE A 150 -15.62 -2.20 15.14
CA ILE A 150 -14.16 -2.38 15.11
C ILE A 150 -13.72 -3.71 14.46
N ASP A 151 -14.55 -4.75 14.48
CA ASP A 151 -14.14 -6.09 14.05
C ASP A 151 -13.72 -6.13 12.58
N PHE A 152 -14.42 -5.41 11.68
CA PHE A 152 -14.06 -5.28 10.26
C PHE A 152 -12.81 -4.41 10.02
N ARG A 153 -12.29 -3.73 11.05
CA ARG A 153 -11.09 -2.90 11.02
C ARG A 153 -9.86 -3.59 11.63
N ARG A 154 -9.95 -4.90 11.90
CA ARG A 154 -8.84 -5.73 12.37
C ARG A 154 -8.34 -6.63 11.26
N VAL A 155 -7.02 -6.54 10.96
CA VAL A 155 -6.41 -7.32 9.87
C VAL A 155 -6.57 -8.82 10.09
N GLU A 156 -6.45 -9.29 11.34
CA GLU A 156 -6.65 -10.70 11.70
C GLU A 156 -8.05 -11.20 11.38
N ASN A 157 -9.09 -10.41 11.67
CA ASN A 157 -10.47 -10.77 11.37
C ASN A 157 -10.74 -10.75 9.85
N LEU A 158 -10.21 -9.73 9.14
CA LEU A 158 -10.30 -9.67 7.69
C LEU A 158 -9.56 -10.85 7.04
N LYS A 159 -8.44 -11.30 7.59
CA LYS A 159 -7.74 -12.48 7.09
C LYS A 159 -8.61 -13.73 7.21
N ILE A 160 -9.27 -13.94 8.35
CA ILE A 160 -10.21 -15.05 8.56
C ILE A 160 -11.37 -14.93 7.56
N TYR A 161 -11.99 -13.77 7.47
CA TYR A 161 -13.09 -13.51 6.55
C TYR A 161 -12.72 -13.84 5.10
N PHE A 162 -11.58 -13.33 4.60
CA PHE A 162 -11.15 -13.59 3.23
C PHE A 162 -10.70 -15.03 3.00
N ASN A 163 -10.15 -15.73 3.98
CA ASN A 163 -9.89 -17.17 3.88
C ASN A 163 -11.16 -17.98 3.65
N ARG A 164 -12.27 -17.54 4.21
CA ARG A 164 -13.57 -18.23 4.10
C ARG A 164 -14.33 -17.88 2.82
N HIS A 165 -14.24 -16.64 2.36
CA HIS A 165 -15.11 -16.08 1.33
C HIS A 165 -14.38 -15.62 0.06
N ALA A 166 -13.06 -15.65 0.00
CA ALA A 166 -12.31 -15.24 -1.18
C ALA A 166 -11.45 -16.39 -1.72
N ILE A 167 -10.96 -16.24 -2.94
CA ILE A 167 -10.04 -17.18 -3.55
C ILE A 167 -8.66 -16.89 -2.96
N THR A 168 -8.06 -17.87 -2.29
CA THR A 168 -6.64 -17.82 -1.86
C THR A 168 -5.73 -18.01 -3.08
N LEU A 169 -4.75 -17.13 -3.22
CA LEU A 169 -3.82 -17.08 -4.33
C LEU A 169 -2.37 -17.28 -3.84
N THR A 170 -1.42 -17.36 -4.79
CA THR A 170 0.02 -17.44 -4.49
C THR A 170 0.50 -16.20 -3.74
N ILE A 171 1.44 -16.40 -2.82
CA ILE A 171 2.17 -15.31 -2.15
C ILE A 171 3.54 -15.06 -2.77
N ASP A 172 3.90 -15.79 -3.84
CA ASP A 172 5.13 -15.56 -4.59
C ASP A 172 5.00 -14.29 -5.43
N THR A 173 5.76 -13.27 -5.07
CA THR A 173 5.74 -11.96 -5.73
C THR A 173 6.42 -11.96 -7.11
N GLU A 174 7.14 -13.02 -7.46
CA GLU A 174 7.78 -13.18 -8.77
C GLU A 174 6.80 -13.76 -9.82
N GLU A 175 5.69 -14.36 -9.39
CA GLU A 175 4.61 -14.79 -10.28
C GLU A 175 3.74 -13.59 -10.70
N ILE A 176 4.33 -12.59 -11.35
CA ILE A 176 3.74 -11.27 -11.61
C ILE A 176 2.37 -11.31 -12.32
N ASN A 177 2.08 -12.36 -13.08
CA ASN A 177 0.81 -12.55 -13.78
C ASN A 177 -0.34 -13.01 -12.87
N LYS A 178 -0.05 -13.49 -11.66
CA LYS A 178 -1.05 -13.93 -10.68
C LYS A 178 -1.60 -12.77 -9.85
N TRP A 179 -0.85 -11.69 -9.77
CA TRP A 179 -1.21 -10.47 -9.04
C TRP A 179 -2.04 -9.56 -9.95
N GLN A 180 -3.31 -9.38 -9.62
CA GLN A 180 -4.26 -8.67 -10.47
C GLN A 180 -4.85 -7.46 -9.74
N PRO A 181 -5.26 -6.41 -10.47
CA PRO A 181 -5.92 -5.26 -9.87
C PRO A 181 -7.17 -5.67 -9.06
N GLY A 182 -7.34 -5.08 -7.89
CA GLY A 182 -8.46 -5.38 -6.99
C GLY A 182 -8.22 -6.58 -6.06
N ASP A 183 -7.13 -7.34 -6.24
CA ASP A 183 -6.73 -8.36 -5.27
C ASP A 183 -6.38 -7.71 -3.92
N ILE A 184 -6.55 -8.47 -2.84
CA ILE A 184 -6.30 -8.06 -1.47
C ILE A 184 -5.00 -8.73 -1.02
N VAL A 185 -4.08 -7.97 -0.44
CA VAL A 185 -2.80 -8.48 0.06
C VAL A 185 -2.63 -8.17 1.54
N ILE A 186 -2.14 -9.16 2.31
CA ILE A 186 -1.81 -9.01 3.73
C ILE A 186 -0.31 -9.21 3.93
N PHE A 187 0.28 -8.33 4.75
CA PHE A 187 1.69 -8.32 5.10
C PHE A 187 1.86 -8.57 6.60
N GLU A 188 2.70 -9.56 6.95
CA GLU A 188 3.08 -9.91 8.34
C GLU A 188 1.89 -10.06 9.29
N ASP A 189 0.69 -10.38 8.76
CA ASP A 189 -0.58 -10.48 9.49
C ASP A 189 -0.98 -9.20 10.25
N LYS A 190 -0.41 -8.05 9.87
CA LYS A 190 -0.58 -6.76 10.57
C LYS A 190 -0.99 -5.62 9.66
N HIS A 191 -0.73 -5.75 8.36
CA HIS A 191 -0.99 -4.70 7.38
C HIS A 191 -1.70 -5.26 6.16
N ILE A 192 -2.56 -4.47 5.55
CA ILE A 192 -3.41 -4.89 4.44
C ILE A 192 -3.51 -3.78 3.37
N GLY A 193 -3.67 -4.18 2.11
CA GLY A 193 -3.85 -3.26 1.00
C GLY A 193 -4.56 -3.89 -0.19
N ILE A 194 -4.85 -3.08 -1.20
CA ILE A 194 -5.43 -3.46 -2.49
C ILE A 194 -4.34 -3.41 -3.56
N ILE A 195 -4.28 -4.42 -4.41
CA ILE A 195 -3.38 -4.47 -5.56
C ILE A 195 -3.86 -3.49 -6.63
N SER A 196 -2.95 -2.61 -7.05
CA SER A 196 -3.17 -1.60 -8.08
C SER A 196 -3.05 -2.17 -9.50
N ASP A 197 -3.58 -1.45 -10.47
CA ASP A 197 -3.34 -1.67 -11.91
C ASP A 197 -1.99 -1.13 -12.39
N LYS A 198 -1.30 -0.29 -11.58
CA LYS A 198 0.06 0.20 -11.83
C LYS A 198 1.10 -0.83 -11.41
N ARG A 199 2.19 -0.91 -12.19
CA ARG A 199 3.28 -1.85 -11.95
C ARG A 199 4.64 -1.14 -11.95
N ASN A 200 5.63 -1.71 -11.27
CA ASN A 200 7.02 -1.28 -11.35
C ASN A 200 7.70 -1.79 -12.62
N ASN A 201 8.96 -1.45 -12.82
CA ASN A 201 9.74 -1.85 -14.00
C ASN A 201 10.08 -3.37 -14.07
N LYS A 202 9.73 -4.14 -13.03
CA LYS A 202 9.85 -5.60 -12.99
C LYS A 202 8.51 -6.30 -13.23
N GLY A 203 7.44 -5.54 -13.43
CA GLY A 203 6.09 -6.07 -13.61
C GLY A 203 5.34 -6.36 -12.32
N GLN A 204 5.93 -6.11 -11.15
CA GLN A 204 5.26 -6.27 -9.86
C GLN A 204 4.27 -5.12 -9.66
N PRO A 205 3.03 -5.38 -9.20
CA PRO A 205 2.05 -4.34 -9.02
C PRO A 205 2.37 -3.43 -7.83
N TYR A 206 1.89 -2.18 -7.91
CA TYR A 206 1.83 -1.30 -6.77
C TYR A 206 0.76 -1.78 -5.79
N VAL A 207 0.85 -1.30 -4.56
CA VAL A 207 -0.14 -1.54 -3.51
C VAL A 207 -0.75 -0.22 -3.10
N ILE A 208 -2.07 -0.20 -2.99
CA ILE A 208 -2.83 0.93 -2.43
C ILE A 208 -3.09 0.60 -0.97
N HIS A 209 -2.51 1.38 -0.05
CA HIS A 209 -2.60 1.14 1.39
C HIS A 209 -2.36 2.41 2.19
N ASN A 210 -2.72 2.40 3.46
CA ASN A 210 -2.47 3.48 4.39
C ASN A 210 -1.62 3.01 5.58
N ASN A 211 -0.40 3.53 5.69
CA ASN A 211 0.51 3.35 6.82
C ASN A 211 1.09 4.72 7.26
N GLY A 212 0.37 5.82 7.04
CA GLY A 212 0.82 7.17 7.33
C GLY A 212 1.81 7.76 6.32
N GLN A 213 2.25 7.01 5.30
CA GLN A 213 3.22 7.43 4.28
C GLN A 213 2.63 8.46 3.30
N LEU A 214 3.51 9.20 2.60
CA LEU A 214 3.11 10.25 1.65
C LEU A 214 2.40 9.69 0.41
N ASN A 215 2.95 8.63 -0.18
CA ASN A 215 2.39 7.98 -1.36
C ASN A 215 1.61 6.74 -0.93
N ARG A 216 0.30 6.80 -1.07
CA ARG A 216 -0.61 5.72 -0.67
C ARG A 216 -0.78 4.64 -1.74
N GLU A 217 -0.40 4.90 -2.98
CA GLU A 217 -0.33 3.95 -4.08
C GLU A 217 1.12 3.86 -4.53
N GLU A 218 1.84 2.83 -4.10
CA GLU A 218 3.29 2.76 -4.22
C GLU A 218 3.85 1.36 -4.51
N ASP A 219 5.10 1.31 -4.97
CA ASP A 219 5.90 0.10 -5.13
C ASP A 219 6.23 -0.49 -3.75
N PHE A 220 5.32 -1.29 -3.21
CA PHE A 220 5.36 -1.77 -1.82
C PHE A 220 5.42 -3.30 -1.69
N LEU A 221 5.03 -4.05 -2.72
CA LEU A 221 4.78 -5.50 -2.63
C LEU A 221 5.94 -6.30 -2.00
N ASN A 222 7.17 -5.87 -2.21
CA ASN A 222 8.38 -6.51 -1.67
C ASN A 222 9.01 -5.77 -0.47
N LYS A 223 8.32 -4.74 0.09
CA LYS A 223 8.85 -4.02 1.26
C LYS A 223 8.55 -4.70 2.59
N MET A 224 7.52 -5.52 2.64
CA MET A 224 7.15 -6.35 3.78
C MET A 224 6.87 -7.77 3.32
N LYS A 225 6.97 -8.74 4.23
CA LYS A 225 6.68 -10.14 3.93
C LYS A 225 5.18 -10.31 3.66
N VAL A 226 4.83 -10.77 2.47
CA VAL A 226 3.45 -11.18 2.16
C VAL A 226 3.10 -12.44 2.94
N THR A 227 1.95 -12.46 3.60
CA THR A 227 1.43 -13.60 4.38
C THR A 227 0.10 -14.11 3.87
N ALA A 228 -0.62 -13.33 3.05
CA ALA A 228 -1.81 -13.78 2.34
C ALA A 228 -2.09 -12.93 1.10
N HIS A 229 -2.75 -13.55 0.11
CA HIS A 229 -3.18 -12.93 -1.13
C HIS A 229 -4.54 -13.51 -1.52
N TYR A 230 -5.52 -12.65 -1.75
CA TYR A 230 -6.91 -13.04 -2.00
C TYR A 230 -7.50 -12.31 -3.20
N ARG A 231 -8.43 -12.97 -3.87
CA ARG A 231 -9.33 -12.37 -4.86
C ARG A 231 -10.77 -12.56 -4.41
N PHE A 232 -11.49 -11.47 -4.21
CA PHE A 232 -12.88 -11.47 -3.85
C PHE A 232 -13.74 -11.61 -5.13
N ASP A 233 -14.16 -12.84 -5.43
CA ASP A 233 -15.02 -13.15 -6.59
C ASP A 233 -16.45 -13.38 -6.12
N ALA A 234 -17.28 -12.34 -6.14
CA ALA A 234 -18.66 -12.39 -5.67
C ALA A 234 -19.51 -13.44 -6.42
N SER A 235 -19.13 -13.82 -7.65
CA SER A 235 -19.85 -14.88 -8.38
C SER A 235 -19.72 -16.28 -7.75
N LYS A 236 -18.77 -16.45 -6.82
CA LYS A 236 -18.48 -17.71 -6.13
C LYS A 236 -18.91 -17.71 -4.66
N ILE A 237 -19.40 -16.59 -4.17
CA ILE A 237 -19.83 -16.45 -2.77
C ILE A 237 -21.33 -16.73 -2.68
N ASN A 238 -21.73 -17.40 -1.60
CA ASN A 238 -23.15 -17.56 -1.32
C ASN A 238 -23.81 -16.18 -1.20
N PRO A 239 -24.87 -15.89 -1.98
CA PRO A 239 -25.53 -14.57 -2.00
C PRO A 239 -25.95 -14.04 -0.62
N ASN A 240 -26.22 -14.91 0.34
CA ASN A 240 -26.58 -14.49 1.70
C ASN A 240 -25.46 -13.77 2.45
N TYR A 241 -24.19 -13.93 2.02
CA TYR A 241 -23.03 -13.23 2.56
C TYR A 241 -22.69 -11.93 1.81
N LEU A 242 -23.39 -11.64 0.71
CA LEU A 242 -23.19 -10.41 -0.06
C LEU A 242 -24.18 -9.34 0.41
N ILE A 243 -23.71 -8.44 1.25
CA ILE A 243 -24.55 -7.37 1.82
C ILE A 243 -24.28 -6.06 1.08
N LYS A 244 -25.35 -5.46 0.56
CA LYS A 244 -25.26 -4.21 -0.20
C LYS A 244 -25.00 -3.04 0.72
N TRP A 245 -24.11 -2.15 0.28
CA TRP A 245 -23.93 -0.86 0.93
C TRP A 245 -25.23 -0.06 0.92
N GLN A 246 -25.63 0.45 2.07
CA GLN A 246 -26.79 1.34 2.22
C GLN A 246 -26.26 2.77 2.52
N ASN A 247 -26.75 3.76 1.76
CA ASN A 247 -26.41 5.17 1.96
C ASN A 247 -27.16 5.75 3.15
#